data_486c5f00307d0e7a5e739352fdc6ccc4
#
_entry.id   486c5f00307d0e7a5e739352fdc6ccc4
#
_cell.length_a   1.000
_cell.length_b   1.000
_cell.length_c   1.000
_cell.angle_alpha   90.00
_cell.angle_beta   90.00
_cell.angle_gamma   90.00
#
_symmetry.space_group_name_H-M   'P 1'
#
loop_
_entity.id
_entity.type
_entity.pdbx_description
1 polymer ?
#
loop_
_entity_poly.entity_id
_entity_poly.type
_entity_poly.pdbx_seq_one_letter_code
_entity_poly.pdbx_strand_id
1 'polypeptide(L)'
;KYSEPLECYVLNNEGKRINLHMGSYGIGVSRLTAAIIEAYHDDKGIKWPFQISPFKINIIPALKDEKLNADQDLYLKLSNKYKNVSLDDRDLSLGKKIKDSELVGVPWTVIIGKNYEQNNQYEIINRSTGEKLFLSDNEVENFSFEQYTP
;
A
#
# COMPACT_ATOMS: atom_id res chain seq x y z
N LYS A 1 27.03 27.01 -1.57
CA LYS A 1 26.21 27.77 -0.59
C LYS A 1 26.94 27.92 0.75
N TYR A 2 27.66 26.90 1.23
CA TYR A 2 28.34 26.94 2.54
C TYR A 2 29.87 27.22 2.42
N SER A 3 30.54 26.70 1.40
CA SER A 3 31.97 26.80 1.25
C SER A 3 32.46 28.22 1.02
N GLU A 4 31.71 29.05 0.30
CA GLU A 4 32.06 30.44 0.04
C GLU A 4 32.00 31.33 1.30
N PRO A 5 30.87 31.35 2.10
CA PRO A 5 30.81 32.10 3.35
C PRO A 5 31.80 31.61 4.43
N LEU A 6 32.18 30.33 4.38
CA LEU A 6 33.15 29.72 5.31
C LEU A 6 34.63 29.86 4.80
N GLU A 7 34.83 30.57 3.68
CA GLU A 7 36.14 30.73 3.03
C GLU A 7 36.87 29.39 2.79
N CYS A 8 36.09 28.34 2.50
CA CYS A 8 36.62 27.01 2.28
C CYS A 8 37.08 26.85 0.84
N TYR A 9 38.39 26.99 0.63
CA TYR A 9 39.00 26.96 -0.70
C TYR A 9 40.29 26.12 -0.74
N VAL A 10 40.68 25.74 -1.93
CA VAL A 10 42.00 25.15 -2.25
C VAL A 10 42.64 25.95 -3.34
N LEU A 11 43.98 25.85 -3.46
CA LEU A 11 44.69 26.40 -4.59
C LEU A 11 44.77 25.35 -5.70
N ASN A 12 44.48 25.75 -6.93
CA ASN A 12 44.68 24.88 -8.09
C ASN A 12 46.13 24.86 -8.50
N ASN A 13 46.47 24.10 -9.54
CA ASN A 13 47.83 23.98 -10.05
C ASN A 13 48.41 25.31 -10.55
N GLU A 14 47.59 26.31 -10.78
CA GLU A 14 47.99 27.67 -11.20
C GLU A 14 48.08 28.65 -10.01
N GLY A 15 47.90 28.18 -8.78
CA GLY A 15 47.91 29.01 -7.58
C GLY A 15 46.63 29.84 -7.37
N LYS A 16 45.56 29.61 -8.12
CA LYS A 16 44.28 30.32 -7.97
C LYS A 16 43.41 29.65 -6.92
N ARG A 17 42.74 30.47 -6.12
CA ARG A 17 41.73 30.00 -5.15
C ARG A 17 40.50 29.44 -5.86
N ILE A 18 40.12 28.23 -5.53
CA ILE A 18 38.88 27.58 -5.99
C ILE A 18 38.06 27.19 -4.76
N ASN A 19 36.83 27.66 -4.67
CA ASN A 19 35.93 27.27 -3.59
C ASN A 19 35.60 25.78 -3.69
N LEU A 20 35.66 25.08 -2.56
CA LEU A 20 35.34 23.65 -2.50
C LEU A 20 33.85 23.44 -2.76
N HIS A 21 33.52 22.48 -3.58
CA HIS A 21 32.18 21.98 -3.70
C HIS A 21 31.90 20.96 -2.58
N MET A 22 30.90 21.26 -1.74
CA MET A 22 30.54 20.40 -0.65
C MET A 22 29.24 19.67 -1.03
N GLY A 23 29.26 18.34 -0.97
CA GLY A 23 28.09 17.49 -1.08
C GLY A 23 27.67 16.94 0.30
N SER A 24 26.41 16.98 0.62
CA SER A 24 25.85 16.32 1.80
C SER A 24 24.72 15.42 1.33
N TYR A 25 24.86 14.14 1.62
CA TYR A 25 23.90 13.13 1.16
C TYR A 25 23.27 12.46 2.37
N GLY A 26 21.93 12.41 2.37
CA GLY A 26 21.20 11.77 3.46
C GLY A 26 19.73 11.54 3.08
N ILE A 27 19.14 10.52 3.65
CA ILE A 27 17.74 10.19 3.49
C ILE A 27 17.06 10.33 4.85
N GLY A 28 16.09 11.26 4.95
CA GLY A 28 15.23 11.40 6.14
C GLY A 28 14.14 10.34 6.08
N VAL A 29 14.29 9.24 6.82
CA VAL A 29 13.38 8.08 6.74
C VAL A 29 11.92 8.47 7.04
N SER A 30 11.67 9.26 8.08
CA SER A 30 10.32 9.73 8.42
C SER A 30 9.74 10.69 7.37
N ARG A 31 10.59 11.53 6.77
CA ARG A 31 10.18 12.43 5.68
C ARG A 31 9.88 11.67 4.39
N LEU A 32 10.56 10.55 4.16
CA LEU A 32 10.34 9.71 2.99
C LEU A 32 8.91 9.18 2.93
N THR A 33 8.32 8.81 4.08
CA THR A 33 6.91 8.40 4.15
C THR A 33 5.97 9.48 3.60
N ALA A 34 6.15 10.73 4.03
CA ALA A 34 5.35 11.86 3.53
C ALA A 34 5.56 12.10 2.03
N ALA A 35 6.81 11.97 1.54
CA ALA A 35 7.12 12.12 0.12
C ALA A 35 6.48 11.02 -0.74
N ILE A 36 6.40 9.79 -0.23
CA ILE A 36 5.72 8.69 -0.92
C ILE A 36 4.21 8.96 -1.00
N ILE A 37 3.59 9.38 0.09
CA ILE A 37 2.16 9.73 0.11
C ILE A 37 1.87 10.85 -0.90
N GLU A 38 2.71 11.88 -0.92
CA GLU A 38 2.58 13.00 -1.87
C GLU A 38 2.72 12.57 -3.33
N ALA A 39 3.59 11.59 -3.60
CA ALA A 39 3.81 11.07 -4.94
C ALA A 39 2.72 10.08 -5.40
N TYR A 40 2.10 9.37 -4.46
CA TYR A 40 1.17 8.27 -4.74
C TYR A 40 -0.16 8.46 -4.00
N HIS A 41 -1.01 9.34 -4.51
CA HIS A 41 -2.37 9.58 -4.01
C HIS A 41 -3.33 9.96 -5.15
N ASP A 42 -4.61 9.96 -4.85
CA ASP A 42 -5.68 10.55 -5.67
C ASP A 42 -6.75 11.18 -4.75
N ASP A 43 -7.86 11.63 -5.33
CA ASP A 43 -8.96 12.27 -4.58
C ASP A 43 -9.62 11.36 -3.54
N LYS A 44 -9.39 10.04 -3.60
CA LYS A 44 -9.94 9.06 -2.66
C LYS A 44 -9.00 8.76 -1.49
N GLY A 45 -7.71 9.01 -1.65
CA GLY A 45 -6.70 8.75 -0.63
C GLY A 45 -5.37 8.24 -1.20
N ILE A 46 -4.61 7.56 -0.35
CA ILE A 46 -3.27 7.07 -0.68
C ILE A 46 -3.33 5.90 -1.67
N LYS A 47 -2.26 5.75 -2.46
CA LYS A 47 -1.99 4.59 -3.34
C LYS A 47 -0.63 4.00 -3.02
N TRP A 48 -0.50 3.28 -1.90
CA TRP A 48 0.81 2.73 -1.53
C TRP A 48 1.36 1.77 -2.59
N PRO A 49 2.65 1.89 -2.96
CA PRO A 49 3.34 0.81 -3.64
C PRO A 49 3.29 -0.47 -2.80
N PHE A 50 3.00 -1.61 -3.42
CA PHE A 50 2.74 -2.88 -2.71
C PHE A 50 3.84 -3.27 -1.73
N GLN A 51 5.12 -3.04 -2.11
CA GLN A 51 6.28 -3.45 -1.32
C GLN A 51 6.38 -2.74 0.03
N ILE A 52 5.92 -1.48 0.10
CA ILE A 52 6.05 -0.60 1.27
C ILE A 52 4.71 -0.29 1.93
N SER A 53 3.63 -0.85 1.42
CA SER A 53 2.31 -0.65 2.01
C SER A 53 2.26 -1.21 3.44
N PRO A 54 1.73 -0.44 4.41
CA PRO A 54 1.54 -0.92 5.78
C PRO A 54 0.56 -2.09 5.85
N PHE A 55 -0.47 -2.10 4.98
CA PHE A 55 -1.37 -3.22 4.77
C PHE A 55 -1.45 -3.50 3.27
N LYS A 56 -1.13 -4.70 2.86
CA LYS A 56 -1.10 -5.10 1.45
C LYS A 56 -2.45 -5.55 0.93
N ILE A 57 -3.19 -6.24 1.78
CA ILE A 57 -4.50 -6.81 1.49
C ILE A 57 -5.39 -6.50 2.68
N ASN A 58 -6.58 -5.99 2.42
CA ASN A 58 -7.63 -5.80 3.42
C ASN A 58 -8.82 -6.72 3.09
N ILE A 59 -9.17 -7.59 4.02
CA ILE A 59 -10.32 -8.48 3.89
C ILE A 59 -11.51 -7.81 4.59
N ILE A 60 -12.62 -7.68 3.87
CA ILE A 60 -13.84 -7.04 4.35
C ILE A 60 -14.98 -8.06 4.33
N PRO A 61 -15.33 -8.65 5.48
CA PRO A 61 -16.55 -9.44 5.58
C PRO A 61 -17.78 -8.50 5.51
N ALA A 62 -18.68 -8.82 4.60
CA ALA A 62 -19.95 -8.11 4.40
C ALA A 62 -21.18 -8.98 4.63
N LEU A 63 -20.97 -10.26 4.92
CA LEU A 63 -22.02 -11.20 5.32
C LEU A 63 -22.22 -11.14 6.84
N LYS A 64 -23.48 -11.18 7.27
CA LYS A 64 -23.84 -11.20 8.70
C LYS A 64 -23.96 -12.62 9.27
N ASP A 65 -23.78 -13.63 8.44
CA ASP A 65 -23.95 -15.02 8.86
C ASP A 65 -22.65 -15.54 9.49
N GLU A 66 -22.63 -15.61 10.82
CA GLU A 66 -21.48 -16.09 11.62
C GLU A 66 -21.14 -17.58 11.36
N LYS A 67 -21.93 -18.30 10.55
CA LYS A 67 -21.70 -19.69 10.21
C LYS A 67 -20.60 -19.89 9.15
N LEU A 68 -20.25 -18.86 8.43
CA LEU A 68 -19.18 -18.90 7.45
C LEU A 68 -17.91 -18.31 8.09
N ASN A 69 -17.05 -19.15 8.63
CA ASN A 69 -15.68 -18.75 9.04
C ASN A 69 -14.78 -18.43 7.83
N ALA A 70 -15.39 -18.15 6.67
CA ALA A 70 -14.70 -17.90 5.41
C ALA A 70 -13.73 -16.70 5.49
N ASP A 71 -14.05 -15.72 6.32
CA ASP A 71 -13.23 -14.54 6.56
C ASP A 71 -11.95 -14.90 7.33
N GLN A 72 -12.07 -15.70 8.38
CA GLN A 72 -10.94 -16.14 9.19
C GLN A 72 -10.06 -17.14 8.42
N ASP A 73 -10.66 -18.07 7.69
CA ASP A 73 -9.95 -19.04 6.87
C ASP A 73 -9.16 -18.35 5.76
N LEU A 74 -9.78 -17.39 5.06
CA LEU A 74 -9.09 -16.60 4.04
C LEU A 74 -7.97 -15.74 4.65
N TYR A 75 -8.24 -15.10 5.80
CA TYR A 75 -7.22 -14.32 6.50
C TYR A 75 -6.01 -15.17 6.86
N LEU A 76 -6.20 -16.36 7.42
CA LEU A 76 -5.09 -17.28 7.76
C LEU A 76 -4.31 -17.72 6.52
N LYS A 77 -5.01 -18.08 5.44
CA LYS A 77 -4.38 -18.48 4.18
C LYS A 77 -3.53 -17.35 3.58
N LEU A 78 -4.08 -16.15 3.47
CA LEU A 78 -3.36 -15.02 2.90
C LEU A 78 -2.24 -14.52 3.81
N SER A 79 -2.42 -14.56 5.14
CA SER A 79 -1.38 -14.16 6.10
C SER A 79 -0.19 -15.09 6.12
N ASN A 80 -0.36 -16.37 5.77
CA ASN A 80 0.74 -17.30 5.60
C ASN A 80 1.59 -16.97 4.35
N LYS A 81 0.97 -16.43 3.31
CA LYS A 81 1.63 -16.10 2.04
C LYS A 81 2.16 -14.67 1.99
N TYR A 82 1.39 -13.73 2.52
CA TYR A 82 1.69 -12.30 2.49
C TYR A 82 1.79 -11.74 3.91
N LYS A 83 2.81 -10.94 4.16
CA LYS A 83 2.89 -10.13 5.39
C LYS A 83 1.91 -8.95 5.27
N ASN A 84 1.42 -8.47 6.41
CA ASN A 84 0.58 -7.27 6.48
C ASN A 84 -0.78 -7.42 5.76
N VAL A 85 -1.47 -8.52 6.01
CA VAL A 85 -2.89 -8.71 5.70
C VAL A 85 -3.71 -8.18 6.87
N SER A 86 -4.80 -7.48 6.60
CA SER A 86 -5.75 -6.99 7.60
C SER A 86 -7.13 -7.61 7.38
N LEU A 87 -7.87 -7.79 8.47
CA LEU A 87 -9.27 -8.19 8.48
C LEU A 87 -10.08 -7.06 9.12
N ASP A 88 -11.03 -6.48 8.39
CA ASP A 88 -11.90 -5.43 8.91
C ASP A 88 -13.16 -6.03 9.53
N ASP A 89 -13.05 -6.42 10.79
CA ASP A 89 -14.10 -7.03 11.60
C ASP A 89 -15.05 -6.01 12.25
N ARG A 90 -14.88 -4.71 11.99
CA ARG A 90 -15.70 -3.64 12.57
C ARG A 90 -17.16 -3.78 12.14
N ASP A 91 -18.11 -3.48 13.05
CA ASP A 91 -19.53 -3.42 12.73
C ASP A 91 -19.87 -2.10 12.01
N LEU A 92 -19.50 -2.01 10.75
CA LEU A 92 -19.74 -0.87 9.87
C LEU A 92 -20.34 -1.33 8.53
N SER A 93 -21.02 -0.41 7.84
CA SER A 93 -21.50 -0.69 6.49
C SER A 93 -20.36 -0.97 5.52
N LEU A 94 -20.57 -1.88 4.56
CA LEU A 94 -19.58 -2.24 3.54
C LEU A 94 -19.02 -1.01 2.82
N GLY A 95 -19.89 -0.06 2.44
CA GLY A 95 -19.44 1.16 1.75
C GLY A 95 -18.50 2.02 2.58
N LYS A 96 -18.66 2.04 3.93
CA LYS A 96 -17.76 2.76 4.82
C LYS A 96 -16.41 2.06 4.95
N LYS A 97 -16.42 0.73 5.11
CA LYS A 97 -15.19 -0.09 5.15
C LYS A 97 -14.37 0.05 3.85
N ILE A 98 -15.04 0.04 2.69
CA ILE A 98 -14.37 0.24 1.39
C ILE A 98 -13.74 1.65 1.32
N LYS A 99 -14.48 2.69 1.71
CA LYS A 99 -13.94 4.07 1.71
C LYS A 99 -12.75 4.22 2.65
N ASP A 100 -12.79 3.61 3.82
CA ASP A 100 -11.67 3.62 4.76
C ASP A 100 -10.45 2.89 4.17
N SER A 101 -10.65 1.74 3.49
CA SER A 101 -9.59 1.01 2.80
C SER A 101 -8.99 1.83 1.65
N GLU A 102 -9.82 2.55 0.87
CA GLU A 102 -9.37 3.46 -0.18
C GLU A 102 -8.57 4.64 0.40
N LEU A 103 -9.04 5.25 1.50
CA LEU A 103 -8.38 6.37 2.16
C LEU A 103 -7.00 5.99 2.70
N VAL A 104 -6.92 4.85 3.39
CA VAL A 104 -5.66 4.29 3.90
C VAL A 104 -4.73 3.87 2.76
N GLY A 105 -5.30 3.55 1.60
CA GLY A 105 -4.57 3.21 0.38
C GLY A 105 -4.10 1.78 0.33
N VAL A 106 -4.87 0.85 0.89
CA VAL A 106 -4.54 -0.58 0.82
C VAL A 106 -4.57 -1.04 -0.65
N PRO A 107 -3.48 -1.64 -1.19
CA PRO A 107 -3.39 -2.04 -2.60
C PRO A 107 -4.53 -2.94 -3.09
N TRP A 108 -4.92 -3.90 -2.27
CA TRP A 108 -5.97 -4.84 -2.61
C TRP A 108 -7.02 -4.95 -1.51
N THR A 109 -8.28 -4.85 -1.89
CA THR A 109 -9.41 -5.09 -0.99
C THR A 109 -10.15 -6.33 -1.44
N VAL A 110 -10.31 -7.31 -0.55
CA VAL A 110 -11.04 -8.56 -0.80
C VAL A 110 -12.33 -8.51 -0.03
N ILE A 111 -13.46 -8.60 -0.72
CA ILE A 111 -14.80 -8.52 -0.14
C ILE A 111 -15.44 -9.90 -0.13
N ILE A 112 -15.90 -10.32 1.05
CA ILE A 112 -16.71 -11.53 1.25
C ILE A 112 -18.17 -11.09 1.40
N GLY A 113 -18.86 -11.02 0.27
CA GLY A 113 -20.20 -10.48 0.20
C GLY A 113 -21.16 -11.38 -0.55
N LYS A 114 -22.21 -10.79 -1.15
CA LYS A 114 -23.26 -11.52 -1.87
C LYS A 114 -22.74 -12.44 -2.97
N ASN A 115 -21.65 -12.06 -3.66
CA ASN A 115 -21.05 -12.92 -4.69
C ASN A 115 -20.47 -14.20 -4.09
N TYR A 116 -19.90 -14.12 -2.90
CA TYR A 116 -19.43 -15.30 -2.20
C TYR A 116 -20.57 -16.22 -1.78
N GLU A 117 -21.65 -15.65 -1.27
CA GLU A 117 -22.86 -16.39 -0.88
C GLU A 117 -23.52 -17.10 -2.07
N GLN A 118 -23.56 -16.46 -3.23
CA GLN A 118 -24.28 -16.98 -4.42
C GLN A 118 -23.41 -17.87 -5.30
N ASN A 119 -22.13 -17.52 -5.46
CA ASN A 119 -21.24 -18.10 -6.47
C ASN A 119 -19.94 -18.66 -5.89
N ASN A 120 -19.72 -18.59 -4.58
CA ASN A 120 -18.44 -18.89 -3.91
C ASN A 120 -17.26 -18.13 -4.52
N GLN A 121 -17.47 -16.83 -4.82
CA GLN A 121 -16.45 -15.96 -5.41
C GLN A 121 -16.22 -14.72 -4.54
N TYR A 122 -14.98 -14.44 -4.25
CA TYR A 122 -14.53 -13.20 -3.64
C TYR A 122 -14.52 -12.08 -4.67
N GLU A 123 -14.98 -10.88 -4.27
CA GLU A 123 -14.80 -9.68 -5.06
C GLU A 123 -13.49 -9.01 -4.64
N ILE A 124 -12.55 -8.86 -5.56
CA ILE A 124 -11.23 -8.28 -5.32
C ILE A 124 -11.14 -6.95 -6.05
N ILE A 125 -10.80 -5.90 -5.32
CA ILE A 125 -10.69 -4.55 -5.87
C ILE A 125 -9.22 -4.12 -5.87
N ASN A 126 -8.73 -3.71 -7.03
CA ASN A 126 -7.43 -3.06 -7.18
C ASN A 126 -7.56 -1.57 -6.86
N ARG A 127 -6.82 -1.08 -5.86
CA ARG A 127 -6.87 0.33 -5.42
C ARG A 127 -6.38 1.30 -6.49
N SER A 128 -5.42 0.92 -7.31
CA SER A 128 -4.82 1.79 -8.33
C SER A 128 -5.75 1.99 -9.52
N THR A 129 -6.24 0.89 -10.09
CA THR A 129 -7.06 0.91 -11.32
C THR A 129 -8.56 1.01 -11.05
N GLY A 130 -9.01 0.61 -9.85
CA GLY A 130 -10.42 0.43 -9.52
C GLY A 130 -11.04 -0.82 -10.15
N GLU A 131 -10.23 -1.65 -10.81
CA GLU A 131 -10.68 -2.89 -11.42
C GLU A 131 -11.19 -3.87 -10.38
N LYS A 132 -12.26 -4.59 -10.72
CA LYS A 132 -12.87 -5.62 -9.91
C LYS A 132 -12.68 -6.97 -10.54
N LEU A 133 -12.17 -7.92 -9.77
CA LEU A 133 -12.03 -9.31 -10.14
C LEU A 133 -12.93 -10.17 -9.25
N PHE A 134 -13.41 -11.28 -9.79
CA PHE A 134 -14.20 -12.27 -9.06
C PHE A 134 -13.47 -13.59 -9.11
N LEU A 135 -12.96 -14.03 -7.97
CA LEU A 135 -12.11 -15.21 -7.87
C LEU A 135 -12.70 -16.23 -6.87
N SER A 136 -12.67 -17.50 -7.24
CA SER A 136 -12.99 -18.61 -6.36
C SER A 136 -11.88 -18.84 -5.32
N ASP A 137 -12.12 -19.71 -4.31
CA ASP A 137 -11.14 -20.05 -3.28
C ASP A 137 -9.79 -20.47 -3.88
N ASN A 138 -9.80 -21.38 -4.86
CA ASN A 138 -8.58 -21.86 -5.49
C ASN A 138 -7.84 -20.76 -6.30
N GLU A 139 -8.60 -19.89 -6.96
CA GLU A 139 -8.03 -18.81 -7.75
C GLU A 139 -7.41 -17.74 -6.86
N VAL A 140 -8.03 -17.37 -5.74
CA VAL A 140 -7.49 -16.42 -4.77
C VAL A 140 -6.18 -16.90 -4.15
N GLU A 141 -6.09 -18.18 -3.81
CA GLU A 141 -4.86 -18.77 -3.28
C GLU A 141 -3.68 -18.70 -4.26
N ASN A 142 -3.97 -18.86 -5.56
CA ASN A 142 -2.97 -18.82 -6.62
C ASN A 142 -2.75 -17.43 -7.22
N PHE A 143 -3.60 -16.47 -6.87
CA PHE A 143 -3.50 -15.10 -7.37
C PHE A 143 -2.23 -14.42 -6.84
N SER A 144 -1.55 -13.68 -7.73
CA SER A 144 -0.38 -12.90 -7.36
C SER A 144 -0.76 -11.45 -7.07
N PHE A 145 -0.92 -11.13 -5.79
CA PHE A 145 -1.19 -9.76 -5.34
C PHE A 145 0.01 -8.82 -5.55
N GLU A 146 1.21 -9.35 -5.83
CA GLU A 146 2.42 -8.56 -6.07
C GLU A 146 2.42 -7.81 -7.41
N GLN A 147 1.54 -8.18 -8.34
CA GLN A 147 1.39 -7.53 -9.65
C GLN A 147 0.76 -6.13 -9.58
N TYR A 148 0.56 -5.60 -8.37
CA TYR A 148 0.02 -4.26 -8.17
C TYR A 148 1.03 -3.18 -8.59
N THR A 149 0.54 -2.22 -9.39
CA THR A 149 1.25 -0.99 -9.76
C THR A 149 0.42 0.20 -9.29
N PRO A 150 0.95 1.11 -8.46
CA PRO A 150 0.22 2.26 -7.93
C PRO A 150 -0.05 3.36 -8.95
#